data_2e4da98d4396cedbbd0b45b78bce91be
#
_entry.id   2e4da98d4396cedbbd0b45b78bce91be
#
_cell.length_a   1.000
_cell.length_b   1.000
_cell.length_c   1.000
_cell.angle_alpha   90.00
_cell.angle_beta   90.00
_cell.angle_gamma   90.00
#
_symmetry.space_group_name_H-M   'P 1'
#
loop_
_entity.id
_entity.type
_entity.pdbx_description
1 polymer ?
#
loop_
_entity_poly.entity_id
_entity_poly.type
_entity_poly.pdbx_seq_one_letter_code
_entity_poly.pdbx_strand_id
1 'polypeptide(L)'
;MIHGRRQTTRTDIDLPSSVNRRRRVDWPLIVGPPGTGVPRPKVVDRPMQAQLGALLSAFGDVLALDSRDAILRRAVEVARDKIGLERAAIFLCDRTRNVMLGTWGSDLRGAIVDEHHIMYSLSDPDREAFRRAAEDGAPFTVFDDCPIVEHHGSETRVVGRGWGAWTPIVSARAPVGMLFNDAALSGAPVDETKQAHAAILCALLATILDPARGVPGTGNAGPGPSRRQRLVATAAAMLADDPTLAAQAIARQFNVTFAWFVRVFKAEMGMSLVEYRNRVRLDRVDALLRQSPMPIGEAALAAGFGSYAQFHRVFRKLRDAAPRDYLRRRS
;
A
#
# COMPACT_ATOMS: atom_id res chain seq x y z
N MET A 1 -59.68 26.95 8.94
CA MET A 1 -58.85 28.00 8.34
C MET A 1 -57.59 28.18 9.17
N ILE A 2 -56.44 27.66 8.76
CA ILE A 2 -55.11 28.16 9.10
C ILE A 2 -54.13 27.52 8.10
N HIS A 3 -53.56 28.36 7.26
CA HIS A 3 -52.52 28.00 6.28
C HIS A 3 -51.18 27.80 6.99
N GLY A 4 -50.58 26.65 6.89
CA GLY A 4 -49.21 26.37 7.27
C GLY A 4 -48.29 26.45 6.05
N ARG A 5 -47.52 27.56 5.92
CA ARG A 5 -46.41 27.69 4.96
C ARG A 5 -45.25 26.80 5.42
N ARG A 6 -44.83 25.89 4.58
CA ARG A 6 -43.53 25.21 4.72
C ARG A 6 -42.42 26.17 4.25
N GLN A 7 -41.57 26.60 5.17
CA GLN A 7 -40.32 27.26 4.86
C GLN A 7 -39.29 26.19 4.45
N THR A 8 -38.79 26.26 3.24
CA THR A 8 -37.60 25.57 2.79
C THR A 8 -36.39 26.38 3.24
N THR A 9 -35.63 25.88 4.20
CA THR A 9 -34.34 26.43 4.62
C THR A 9 -33.34 26.18 3.52
N ARG A 10 -32.96 27.22 2.84
CA ARG A 10 -31.81 27.28 1.91
C ARG A 10 -30.58 27.44 2.76
N THR A 11 -29.70 26.43 2.78
CA THR A 11 -28.37 26.52 3.40
C THR A 11 -27.47 27.28 2.42
N ASP A 12 -27.27 28.56 2.66
CA ASP A 12 -26.23 29.33 1.96
C ASP A 12 -24.87 28.89 2.51
N ILE A 13 -24.04 28.31 1.63
CA ILE A 13 -22.64 28.06 1.92
C ILE A 13 -21.88 29.36 1.65
N ASP A 14 -21.46 30.00 2.74
CA ASP A 14 -20.63 31.21 2.69
C ASP A 14 -19.21 30.83 2.20
N LEU A 15 -18.86 31.21 0.98
CA LEU A 15 -17.52 31.09 0.42
C LEU A 15 -16.73 32.39 0.69
N PRO A 16 -15.45 32.30 1.10
CA PRO A 16 -14.65 33.49 1.41
C PRO A 16 -14.43 34.38 0.19
N SER A 17 -14.51 35.68 0.40
CA SER A 17 -14.59 36.77 -0.57
C SER A 17 -13.32 37.11 -1.36
N SER A 18 -12.37 36.17 -1.53
CA SER A 18 -11.11 36.39 -2.26
C SER A 18 -10.95 35.58 -3.55
N VAL A 19 -12.01 35.04 -4.10
CA VAL A 19 -11.94 34.36 -5.41
C VAL A 19 -12.12 35.38 -6.51
N ASN A 20 -11.00 35.68 -7.14
CA ASN A 20 -10.79 36.40 -8.40
C ASN A 20 -12.03 36.36 -9.30
N ARG A 21 -12.55 37.54 -9.69
CA ARG A 21 -13.63 37.70 -10.68
C ARG A 21 -13.22 37.12 -12.03
N ARG A 22 -13.24 35.81 -12.19
CA ARG A 22 -13.28 35.19 -13.51
C ARG A 22 -14.67 35.52 -14.06
N ARG A 23 -14.72 36.09 -15.27
CA ARG A 23 -15.95 36.32 -16.03
C ARG A 23 -16.82 35.08 -15.91
N ARG A 24 -18.04 35.25 -15.42
CA ARG A 24 -19.10 34.24 -15.58
C ARG A 24 -19.19 33.97 -17.06
N VAL A 25 -18.71 32.83 -17.50
CA VAL A 25 -19.08 32.30 -18.79
C VAL A 25 -20.51 31.83 -18.59
N ASP A 26 -21.46 32.66 -19.03
CA ASP A 26 -22.83 32.20 -19.16
C ASP A 26 -22.80 31.11 -20.23
N TRP A 27 -22.73 29.87 -19.80
CA TRP A 27 -23.07 28.76 -20.67
C TRP A 27 -24.47 29.04 -21.13
N PRO A 28 -24.74 29.18 -22.45
CA PRO A 28 -26.10 29.20 -22.92
C PRO A 28 -26.74 27.91 -22.37
N LEU A 29 -27.58 28.03 -21.37
CA LEU A 29 -28.55 27.00 -21.13
C LEU A 29 -29.18 26.78 -22.50
N ILE A 30 -29.05 25.57 -23.06
CA ILE A 30 -29.79 25.16 -24.24
C ILE A 30 -31.25 25.05 -23.78
N VAL A 31 -31.82 26.20 -23.46
CA VAL A 31 -33.25 26.38 -23.36
C VAL A 31 -33.70 26.59 -24.79
N GLY A 32 -34.10 25.52 -25.43
CA GLY A 32 -34.76 25.64 -26.72
C GLY A 32 -35.94 26.60 -26.59
N PRO A 33 -36.46 27.14 -27.71
CA PRO A 33 -37.59 28.03 -27.67
C PRO A 33 -38.78 27.40 -26.88
N PRO A 34 -39.66 28.22 -26.25
CA PRO A 34 -40.76 27.71 -25.45
C PRO A 34 -41.58 26.69 -26.26
N GLY A 35 -41.64 25.46 -25.75
CA GLY A 35 -42.30 24.32 -26.44
C GLY A 35 -41.38 23.19 -26.88
N THR A 36 -40.04 23.38 -26.86
CA THR A 36 -39.09 22.24 -27.04
C THR A 36 -38.89 21.57 -25.68
N GLY A 37 -39.39 20.36 -25.54
CA GLY A 37 -39.20 19.58 -24.31
C GLY A 37 -37.72 19.41 -23.96
N VAL A 38 -37.43 19.35 -22.66
CA VAL A 38 -36.08 19.04 -22.15
C VAL A 38 -35.55 17.80 -22.87
N PRO A 39 -34.36 17.88 -23.51
CA PRO A 39 -33.79 16.72 -24.19
C PRO A 39 -33.73 15.53 -23.23
N ARG A 40 -34.40 14.44 -23.60
CA ARG A 40 -34.35 13.22 -22.80
C ARG A 40 -32.99 12.55 -23.02
N PRO A 41 -32.27 12.15 -21.96
CA PRO A 41 -30.99 11.45 -22.11
C PRO A 41 -31.26 10.15 -22.90
N LYS A 42 -30.53 9.97 -24.00
CA LYS A 42 -30.53 8.71 -24.73
C LYS A 42 -29.80 7.69 -23.87
N VAL A 43 -30.45 6.60 -23.51
CA VAL A 43 -29.78 5.48 -22.80
C VAL A 43 -28.84 4.83 -23.81
N VAL A 44 -27.56 5.10 -23.68
CA VAL A 44 -26.48 4.39 -24.39
C VAL A 44 -26.20 3.10 -23.60
N ASP A 45 -25.78 2.08 -24.27
CA ASP A 45 -25.48 0.71 -23.77
C ASP A 45 -25.28 0.58 -22.25
N ARG A 46 -26.31 0.10 -21.55
CA ARG A 46 -26.31 -0.04 -20.08
C ARG A 46 -25.17 -0.88 -19.52
N PRO A 47 -24.78 -2.01 -20.14
CA PRO A 47 -23.63 -2.81 -19.67
C PRO A 47 -22.32 -2.03 -19.70
N MET A 48 -22.01 -1.31 -20.79
CA MET A 48 -20.81 -0.51 -20.90
C MET A 48 -20.75 0.64 -19.89
N GLN A 49 -21.90 1.34 -19.67
CA GLN A 49 -21.97 2.38 -18.65
C GLN A 49 -21.75 1.83 -17.24
N ALA A 50 -22.30 0.66 -16.93
CA ALA A 50 -22.12 0.00 -15.65
C ALA A 50 -20.64 -0.41 -15.43
N GLN A 51 -19.98 -0.94 -16.47
CA GLN A 51 -18.58 -1.32 -16.42
C GLN A 51 -17.66 -0.10 -16.22
N LEU A 52 -17.88 0.97 -16.97
CA LEU A 52 -17.18 2.24 -16.80
C LEU A 52 -17.41 2.84 -15.40
N GLY A 53 -18.65 2.83 -14.92
CA GLY A 53 -18.98 3.28 -13.57
C GLY A 53 -18.24 2.50 -12.50
N ALA A 54 -18.13 1.17 -12.64
CA ALA A 54 -17.40 0.32 -11.72
C ALA A 54 -15.88 0.61 -11.74
N LEU A 55 -15.30 0.85 -12.93
CA LEU A 55 -13.90 1.24 -13.07
C LEU A 55 -13.62 2.62 -12.45
N LEU A 56 -14.46 3.61 -12.72
CA LEU A 56 -14.31 4.95 -12.14
C LEU A 56 -14.42 4.93 -10.61
N SER A 57 -15.36 4.14 -10.07
CA SER A 57 -15.47 3.94 -8.62
C SER A 57 -14.20 3.31 -8.05
N ALA A 58 -13.68 2.25 -8.70
CA ALA A 58 -12.47 1.59 -8.26
C ALA A 58 -11.22 2.50 -8.33
N PHE A 59 -11.14 3.38 -9.33
CA PHE A 59 -10.09 4.39 -9.40
C PHE A 59 -10.24 5.44 -8.29
N GLY A 60 -11.48 5.81 -7.96
CA GLY A 60 -11.78 6.66 -6.80
C GLY A 60 -11.31 6.03 -5.48
N ASP A 61 -11.49 4.72 -5.33
CA ASP A 61 -11.00 3.99 -4.14
C ASP A 61 -9.47 4.04 -4.03
N VAL A 62 -8.75 3.95 -5.16
CA VAL A 62 -7.28 4.09 -5.19
C VAL A 62 -6.86 5.49 -4.78
N LEU A 63 -7.58 6.53 -5.24
CA LEU A 63 -7.32 7.94 -4.92
C LEU A 63 -7.58 8.28 -3.44
N ALA A 64 -8.47 7.55 -2.79
CA ALA A 64 -8.84 7.78 -1.39
C ALA A 64 -7.84 7.23 -0.37
N LEU A 65 -6.79 6.53 -0.82
CA LEU A 65 -5.79 5.92 0.05
C LEU A 65 -4.62 6.86 0.32
N ASP A 66 -4.23 6.95 1.59
CA ASP A 66 -3.14 7.85 2.05
C ASP A 66 -1.75 7.19 2.01
N SER A 67 -1.68 5.87 1.91
CA SER A 67 -0.43 5.11 1.94
C SER A 67 -0.01 4.68 0.54
N ARG A 68 1.23 5.00 0.14
CA ARG A 68 1.81 4.56 -1.14
C ARG A 68 1.70 3.04 -1.34
N ASP A 69 1.96 2.28 -0.29
CA ASP A 69 1.89 0.83 -0.34
C ASP A 69 0.44 0.33 -0.54
N ALA A 70 -0.52 0.92 0.18
CA ALA A 70 -1.93 0.60 0.01
C ALA A 70 -2.46 0.99 -1.38
N ILE A 71 -2.01 2.13 -1.93
CA ILE A 71 -2.32 2.58 -3.30
C ILE A 71 -1.86 1.54 -4.32
N LEU A 72 -0.60 1.09 -4.21
CA LEU A 72 -0.01 0.13 -5.14
C LEU A 72 -0.69 -1.25 -5.04
N ARG A 73 -0.97 -1.73 -3.84
CA ARG A 73 -1.73 -2.95 -3.63
C ARG A 73 -3.13 -2.85 -4.24
N ARG A 74 -3.86 -1.77 -3.94
CA ARG A 74 -5.20 -1.56 -4.47
C ARG A 74 -5.20 -1.45 -5.99
N ALA A 75 -4.17 -0.84 -6.57
CA ALA A 75 -4.03 -0.76 -8.02
C ALA A 75 -3.90 -2.15 -8.67
N VAL A 76 -3.13 -3.07 -8.09
CA VAL A 76 -3.03 -4.46 -8.57
C VAL A 76 -4.37 -5.19 -8.40
N GLU A 77 -5.08 -5.01 -7.27
CA GLU A 77 -6.42 -5.56 -7.09
C GLU A 77 -7.40 -5.05 -8.17
N VAL A 78 -7.38 -3.74 -8.47
CA VAL A 78 -8.20 -3.13 -9.53
C VAL A 78 -7.83 -3.67 -10.91
N ALA A 79 -6.54 -3.81 -11.21
CA ALA A 79 -6.06 -4.37 -12.47
C ALA A 79 -6.58 -5.80 -12.68
N ARG A 80 -6.59 -6.61 -11.62
CA ARG A 80 -7.13 -7.96 -11.62
C ARG A 80 -8.65 -8.02 -11.69
N ASP A 81 -9.32 -7.42 -10.72
CA ASP A 81 -10.74 -7.66 -10.43
C ASP A 81 -11.68 -6.80 -11.27
N LYS A 82 -11.24 -5.61 -11.70
CA LYS A 82 -12.07 -4.64 -12.41
C LYS A 82 -11.69 -4.48 -13.87
N ILE A 83 -10.39 -4.46 -14.19
CA ILE A 83 -9.92 -4.47 -15.58
C ILE A 83 -9.96 -5.87 -16.14
N GLY A 84 -9.74 -6.90 -15.31
CA GLY A 84 -9.79 -8.31 -15.70
C GLY A 84 -8.48 -8.80 -16.34
N LEU A 85 -7.32 -8.24 -15.91
CA LEU A 85 -6.02 -8.78 -16.26
C LEU A 85 -5.83 -10.12 -15.52
N GLU A 86 -5.29 -11.14 -16.18
CA GLU A 86 -5.11 -12.45 -15.56
C GLU A 86 -4.02 -12.44 -14.51
N ARG A 87 -2.90 -11.80 -14.83
CA ARG A 87 -1.81 -11.50 -13.91
C ARG A 87 -1.43 -10.05 -14.05
N ALA A 88 -1.06 -9.45 -12.94
CA ALA A 88 -0.57 -8.08 -12.93
C ALA A 88 0.45 -7.91 -11.81
N ALA A 89 1.49 -7.11 -12.06
CA ALA A 89 2.47 -6.72 -11.06
C ALA A 89 2.90 -5.27 -11.28
N ILE A 90 3.15 -4.53 -10.20
CA ILE A 90 3.65 -3.16 -10.28
C ILE A 90 5.05 -3.08 -9.69
N PHE A 91 5.99 -2.58 -10.48
CA PHE A 91 7.36 -2.30 -10.07
C PHE A 91 7.64 -0.82 -10.16
N LEU A 92 8.36 -0.29 -9.19
CA LEU A 92 8.79 1.10 -9.17
C LEU A 92 10.22 1.24 -9.68
N CYS A 93 10.49 2.30 -10.44
CA CYS A 93 11.79 2.58 -11.01
C CYS A 93 12.65 3.40 -10.03
N ASP A 94 13.76 2.83 -9.56
CA ASP A 94 14.83 3.57 -8.91
C ASP A 94 15.87 3.96 -9.96
N ARG A 95 15.78 5.19 -10.44
CA ARG A 95 16.68 5.72 -11.48
C ARG A 95 18.10 5.89 -11.01
N THR A 96 18.32 6.14 -9.72
CA THR A 96 19.66 6.37 -9.17
C THR A 96 20.45 5.07 -9.13
N ARG A 97 19.77 3.97 -8.86
CA ARG A 97 20.36 2.61 -8.82
C ARG A 97 20.18 1.85 -10.11
N ASN A 98 19.41 2.38 -11.06
CA ASN A 98 19.08 1.75 -12.33
C ASN A 98 18.44 0.36 -12.16
N VAL A 99 17.48 0.27 -11.23
CA VAL A 99 16.78 -0.98 -10.89
C VAL A 99 15.27 -0.79 -10.86
N MET A 100 14.56 -1.90 -11.06
CA MET A 100 13.13 -2.02 -10.80
C MET A 100 12.93 -2.68 -9.44
N LEU A 101 12.06 -2.11 -8.64
CA LEU A 101 11.72 -2.56 -7.28
C LEU A 101 10.29 -3.10 -7.29
N GLY A 102 10.13 -4.38 -6.98
CA GLY A 102 8.84 -5.01 -6.83
C GLY A 102 8.01 -4.37 -5.73
N THR A 103 6.70 -4.36 -5.89
CA THR A 103 5.76 -3.90 -4.88
C THR A 103 4.70 -4.95 -4.59
N TRP A 104 3.64 -4.96 -5.37
CA TRP A 104 2.56 -5.93 -5.31
C TRP A 104 2.37 -6.56 -6.68
N GLY A 105 2.08 -7.85 -6.69
CA GLY A 105 1.79 -8.60 -7.91
C GLY A 105 0.71 -9.64 -7.67
N SER A 106 0.50 -10.50 -8.66
CA SER A 106 -0.38 -11.66 -8.56
C SER A 106 0.34 -12.93 -8.98
N ASP A 107 0.10 -14.02 -8.25
CA ASP A 107 0.63 -15.35 -8.56
C ASP A 107 -0.15 -16.05 -9.70
N LEU A 108 0.27 -17.26 -10.05
CA LEU A 108 -0.40 -18.11 -11.05
C LEU A 108 -1.82 -18.54 -10.63
N ARG A 109 -2.21 -18.39 -9.38
CA ARG A 109 -3.57 -18.65 -8.90
C ARG A 109 -4.42 -17.39 -8.88
N GLY A 110 -3.84 -16.26 -9.26
CA GLY A 110 -4.49 -14.95 -9.24
C GLY A 110 -4.58 -14.31 -7.85
N ALA A 111 -3.93 -14.86 -6.83
CA ALA A 111 -3.88 -14.25 -5.51
C ALA A 111 -2.90 -13.07 -5.50
N ILE A 112 -3.26 -12.01 -4.78
CA ILE A 112 -2.38 -10.85 -4.61
C ILE A 112 -1.23 -11.20 -3.69
N VAL A 113 -0.01 -11.01 -4.18
CA VAL A 113 1.24 -11.36 -3.49
C VAL A 113 2.13 -10.15 -3.29
N ASP A 114 2.93 -10.23 -2.25
CA ASP A 114 3.92 -9.23 -1.90
C ASP A 114 5.24 -9.50 -2.61
N GLU A 115 5.62 -8.63 -3.51
CA GLU A 115 6.83 -8.71 -4.31
C GLU A 115 7.90 -7.69 -3.90
N HIS A 116 7.80 -7.04 -2.74
CA HIS A 116 8.81 -6.05 -2.27
C HIS A 116 10.20 -6.64 -2.05
N HIS A 117 10.33 -7.94 -2.03
CA HIS A 117 11.62 -8.63 -1.94
C HIS A 117 12.31 -8.75 -3.31
N ILE A 118 11.61 -8.46 -4.41
CA ILE A 118 12.11 -8.59 -5.77
C ILE A 118 12.76 -7.28 -6.19
N MET A 119 13.97 -7.39 -6.75
CA MET A 119 14.69 -6.29 -7.35
C MET A 119 15.51 -6.82 -8.52
N TYR A 120 15.46 -6.13 -9.66
CA TYR A 120 16.30 -6.46 -10.81
C TYR A 120 16.81 -5.20 -11.52
N SER A 121 17.90 -5.33 -12.27
CA SER A 121 18.42 -4.24 -13.09
C SER A 121 17.47 -3.94 -14.25
N LEU A 122 17.31 -2.66 -14.59
CA LEU A 122 16.47 -2.23 -15.71
C LEU A 122 16.86 -3.00 -16.97
N SER A 123 15.93 -3.76 -17.53
CA SER A 123 16.13 -4.56 -18.75
C SER A 123 15.97 -3.71 -20.02
N ASP A 124 16.38 -4.25 -21.16
CA ASP A 124 16.17 -3.58 -22.46
C ASP A 124 14.69 -3.44 -22.81
N PRO A 125 13.79 -4.43 -22.56
CA PRO A 125 12.35 -4.24 -22.70
C PRO A 125 11.79 -3.12 -21.82
N ASP A 126 12.25 -2.96 -20.58
CA ASP A 126 11.80 -1.88 -19.70
C ASP A 126 12.19 -0.50 -20.27
N ARG A 127 13.45 -0.37 -20.73
CA ARG A 127 13.96 0.86 -21.36
C ARG A 127 13.19 1.20 -22.63
N GLU A 128 12.93 0.21 -23.46
CA GLU A 128 12.16 0.37 -24.69
C GLU A 128 10.73 0.81 -24.40
N ALA A 129 10.05 0.22 -23.44
CA ALA A 129 8.69 0.62 -23.06
C ALA A 129 8.66 2.08 -22.53
N PHE A 130 9.63 2.50 -21.72
CA PHE A 130 9.75 3.88 -21.27
C PHE A 130 10.06 4.85 -22.42
N ARG A 131 10.96 4.46 -23.34
CA ARG A 131 11.30 5.25 -24.51
C ARG A 131 10.07 5.47 -25.39
N ARG A 132 9.34 4.40 -25.73
CA ARG A 132 8.13 4.47 -26.55
C ARG A 132 7.03 5.32 -25.90
N ALA A 133 6.88 5.24 -24.59
CA ALA A 133 5.93 6.10 -23.89
C ALA A 133 6.32 7.58 -23.97
N ALA A 134 7.63 7.89 -23.87
CA ALA A 134 8.12 9.27 -23.89
C ALA A 134 8.18 9.88 -25.30
N GLU A 135 8.59 9.11 -26.31
CA GLU A 135 8.87 9.58 -27.68
C GLU A 135 7.67 9.38 -28.61
N ASP A 136 7.04 8.20 -28.54
CA ASP A 136 5.95 7.81 -29.44
C ASP A 136 4.56 8.02 -28.82
N GLY A 137 4.50 8.36 -27.52
CA GLY A 137 3.23 8.46 -26.79
C GLY A 137 2.53 7.11 -26.59
N ALA A 138 3.25 5.98 -26.73
CA ALA A 138 2.70 4.65 -26.62
C ALA A 138 2.24 4.37 -25.18
N PRO A 139 0.93 4.14 -24.93
CA PRO A 139 0.43 3.95 -23.57
C PRO A 139 0.86 2.62 -22.96
N PHE A 140 1.20 1.63 -23.78
CA PHE A 140 1.74 0.31 -23.39
C PHE A 140 2.57 -0.27 -24.54
N THR A 141 3.39 -1.25 -24.23
CA THR A 141 4.16 -2.02 -25.22
C THR A 141 3.94 -3.50 -24.98
N VAL A 142 3.63 -4.24 -26.01
CA VAL A 142 3.51 -5.71 -25.96
C VAL A 142 4.79 -6.32 -26.54
N PHE A 143 5.33 -7.30 -25.86
CA PHE A 143 6.45 -8.11 -26.31
C PHE A 143 5.98 -9.56 -26.45
N ASP A 144 6.27 -10.17 -27.57
CA ASP A 144 6.00 -11.59 -27.81
C ASP A 144 7.13 -12.46 -27.25
N ASP A 145 6.81 -13.72 -26.99
CA ASP A 145 7.78 -14.73 -26.55
C ASP A 145 8.58 -14.32 -25.28
N CYS A 146 7.92 -13.63 -24.35
CA CYS A 146 8.52 -13.29 -23.07
C CYS A 146 8.59 -14.51 -22.14
N PRO A 147 9.63 -14.65 -21.34
CA PRO A 147 9.63 -15.62 -20.25
C PRO A 147 8.57 -15.22 -19.21
N ILE A 148 7.65 -16.13 -18.95
CA ILE A 148 6.68 -15.98 -17.87
C ILE A 148 7.32 -16.50 -16.60
N VAL A 149 7.44 -15.64 -15.60
CA VAL A 149 8.15 -15.95 -14.38
C VAL A 149 7.20 -16.01 -13.17
N GLU A 150 7.55 -16.85 -12.22
CA GLU A 150 6.94 -16.93 -10.91
C GLU A 150 8.01 -16.74 -9.84
N HIS A 151 7.70 -15.96 -8.81
CA HIS A 151 8.63 -15.67 -7.73
C HIS A 151 8.24 -16.42 -6.45
N HIS A 152 9.15 -17.26 -5.95
CA HIS A 152 9.01 -17.98 -4.69
C HIS A 152 10.10 -17.52 -3.71
N GLY A 153 9.78 -16.53 -2.88
CA GLY A 153 10.79 -15.91 -2.01
C GLY A 153 11.88 -15.21 -2.84
N SER A 154 13.13 -15.63 -2.72
CA SER A 154 14.26 -15.08 -3.49
C SER A 154 14.49 -15.80 -4.84
N GLU A 155 13.77 -16.88 -5.10
CA GLU A 155 13.94 -17.67 -6.32
C GLU A 155 12.97 -17.21 -7.40
N THR A 156 13.47 -17.04 -8.61
CA THR A 156 12.67 -16.75 -9.81
C THR A 156 12.69 -17.98 -10.70
N ARG A 157 11.51 -18.51 -11.02
CA ARG A 157 11.35 -19.66 -11.89
C ARG A 157 10.63 -19.25 -13.17
N VAL A 158 11.18 -19.63 -14.32
CA VAL A 158 10.49 -19.54 -15.60
C VAL A 158 9.47 -20.69 -15.67
N VAL A 159 8.19 -20.35 -15.79
CA VAL A 159 7.08 -21.32 -15.82
C VAL A 159 6.49 -21.50 -17.22
N GLY A 160 6.87 -20.66 -18.17
CA GLY A 160 6.43 -20.73 -19.56
C GLY A 160 6.98 -19.58 -20.39
N ARG A 161 6.45 -19.46 -21.61
CA ARG A 161 6.71 -18.33 -22.52
C ARG A 161 5.37 -17.89 -23.13
N GLY A 162 5.24 -16.58 -23.36
CA GLY A 162 4.03 -15.99 -23.91
C GLY A 162 4.23 -14.51 -24.19
N TRP A 163 3.16 -13.80 -24.46
CA TRP A 163 3.23 -12.33 -24.54
C TRP A 163 3.29 -11.71 -23.14
N GLY A 164 3.96 -10.57 -23.07
CA GLY A 164 3.93 -9.72 -21.88
C GLY A 164 3.65 -8.29 -22.30
N ALA A 165 2.84 -7.56 -21.53
CA ALA A 165 2.58 -6.16 -21.74
C ALA A 165 3.20 -5.32 -20.63
N TRP A 166 3.94 -4.30 -21.04
CA TRP A 166 4.61 -3.29 -20.20
C TRP A 166 3.84 -1.99 -20.31
N THR A 167 3.19 -1.57 -19.26
CA THR A 167 2.43 -0.30 -19.19
C THR A 167 3.15 0.68 -18.28
N PRO A 168 3.85 1.69 -18.85
CA PRO A 168 4.66 2.61 -18.07
C PRO A 168 3.83 3.52 -17.17
N ILE A 169 4.32 3.73 -15.94
CA ILE A 169 3.86 4.75 -15.01
C ILE A 169 4.82 5.92 -15.14
N VAL A 170 4.46 6.94 -15.93
CA VAL A 170 5.34 8.08 -16.25
C VAL A 170 4.71 9.37 -15.79
N SER A 171 5.35 10.06 -14.83
CA SER A 171 4.98 11.43 -14.49
C SER A 171 5.49 12.42 -15.54
N ALA A 172 5.00 13.67 -15.49
CA ALA A 172 5.46 14.73 -16.40
C ALA A 172 6.99 14.95 -16.38
N ARG A 173 7.71 14.42 -15.42
CA ARG A 173 9.13 14.64 -15.20
C ARG A 173 10.00 13.40 -15.36
N ALA A 174 9.46 12.20 -15.13
CA ALA A 174 10.28 10.99 -15.13
C ALA A 174 9.46 9.69 -15.09
N PRO A 175 10.04 8.57 -15.53
CA PRO A 175 9.54 7.24 -15.20
C PRO A 175 9.44 7.03 -13.70
N VAL A 176 8.27 6.58 -13.25
CA VAL A 176 7.96 6.27 -11.85
C VAL A 176 7.96 4.77 -11.61
N GLY A 177 7.50 4.01 -12.61
CA GLY A 177 7.39 2.55 -12.52
C GLY A 177 6.75 1.95 -13.75
N MET A 178 6.33 0.70 -13.63
CA MET A 178 5.75 -0.11 -14.68
C MET A 178 4.69 -1.05 -14.10
N LEU A 179 3.59 -1.20 -14.80
CA LEU A 179 2.66 -2.32 -14.60
C LEU A 179 2.96 -3.37 -15.66
N PHE A 180 3.24 -4.58 -15.22
CA PHE A 180 3.44 -5.77 -16.06
C PHE A 180 2.19 -6.62 -16.03
N ASN A 181 1.80 -7.18 -17.16
CA ASN A 181 0.75 -8.19 -17.21
C ASN A 181 0.96 -9.18 -18.34
N ASP A 182 0.42 -10.35 -18.18
CA ASP A 182 0.44 -11.47 -19.13
C ASP A 182 -0.86 -12.28 -19.04
N ALA A 183 -1.00 -13.29 -19.91
CA ALA A 183 -2.09 -14.25 -19.89
C ALA A 183 -1.56 -15.68 -19.69
N ALA A 184 -0.67 -15.86 -18.72
CA ALA A 184 -0.05 -17.16 -18.43
C ALA A 184 -1.04 -18.26 -18.05
N LEU A 185 -2.21 -17.89 -17.53
CA LEU A 185 -3.24 -18.84 -17.08
C LEU A 185 -4.05 -19.43 -18.24
N SER A 186 -4.46 -18.58 -19.17
CA SER A 186 -5.35 -18.97 -20.27
C SER A 186 -4.66 -19.06 -21.62
N GLY A 187 -3.50 -18.41 -21.80
CA GLY A 187 -2.88 -18.19 -23.09
C GLY A 187 -3.73 -17.32 -24.04
N ALA A 188 -4.67 -16.56 -23.50
CA ALA A 188 -5.54 -15.70 -24.29
C ALA A 188 -4.75 -14.63 -25.06
N PRO A 189 -5.20 -14.19 -26.23
CA PRO A 189 -4.57 -13.10 -26.96
C PRO A 189 -4.67 -11.78 -26.18
N VAL A 190 -3.82 -10.81 -26.55
CA VAL A 190 -3.84 -9.46 -25.98
C VAL A 190 -5.21 -8.82 -26.19
N ASP A 191 -5.80 -8.33 -25.12
CA ASP A 191 -7.05 -7.56 -25.14
C ASP A 191 -6.72 -6.06 -25.05
N GLU A 192 -6.79 -5.37 -26.18
CA GLU A 192 -6.44 -3.94 -26.26
C GLU A 192 -7.30 -3.06 -25.34
N THR A 193 -8.58 -3.43 -25.11
CA THR A 193 -9.46 -2.68 -24.22
C THR A 193 -8.97 -2.78 -22.78
N LYS A 194 -8.57 -3.96 -22.34
CA LYS A 194 -7.98 -4.15 -21.00
C LYS A 194 -6.65 -3.40 -20.87
N GLN A 195 -5.81 -3.42 -21.92
CA GLN A 195 -4.56 -2.66 -21.92
C GLN A 195 -4.80 -1.15 -21.86
N ALA A 196 -5.80 -0.62 -22.59
CA ALA A 196 -6.18 0.78 -22.49
C ALA A 196 -6.64 1.17 -21.07
N HIS A 197 -7.44 0.33 -20.41
CA HIS A 197 -7.85 0.56 -19.04
C HIS A 197 -6.65 0.49 -18.06
N ALA A 198 -5.71 -0.43 -18.27
CA ALA A 198 -4.47 -0.49 -17.51
C ALA A 198 -3.62 0.77 -17.68
N ALA A 199 -3.55 1.32 -18.89
CA ALA A 199 -2.86 2.57 -19.17
C ALA A 199 -3.50 3.77 -18.46
N ILE A 200 -4.83 3.83 -18.39
CA ILE A 200 -5.55 4.86 -17.61
C ILE A 200 -5.21 4.74 -16.13
N LEU A 201 -5.21 3.53 -15.58
CA LEU A 201 -4.81 3.28 -14.19
C LEU A 201 -3.36 3.73 -13.95
N CYS A 202 -2.43 3.41 -14.86
CA CYS A 202 -1.03 3.83 -14.76
C CYS A 202 -0.86 5.36 -14.85
N ALA A 203 -1.62 6.03 -15.70
CA ALA A 203 -1.64 7.49 -15.78
C ALA A 203 -2.15 8.12 -14.47
N LEU A 204 -3.16 7.54 -13.83
CA LEU A 204 -3.63 7.94 -12.52
C LEU A 204 -2.54 7.75 -11.45
N LEU A 205 -1.92 6.57 -11.41
CA LEU A 205 -0.82 6.27 -10.49
C LEU A 205 0.35 7.24 -10.68
N ALA A 206 0.67 7.60 -11.92
CA ALA A 206 1.71 8.57 -12.22
C ALA A 206 1.45 9.93 -11.56
N THR A 207 0.19 10.37 -11.50
CA THR A 207 -0.19 11.63 -10.85
C THR A 207 -0.13 11.58 -9.33
N ILE A 208 -0.44 10.43 -8.73
CA ILE A 208 -0.44 10.23 -7.28
C ILE A 208 0.99 10.00 -6.76
N LEU A 209 1.77 9.20 -7.51
CA LEU A 209 3.11 8.79 -7.10
C LEU A 209 4.20 9.79 -7.50
N ASP A 210 3.85 10.91 -8.15
CA ASP A 210 4.81 11.95 -8.54
C ASP A 210 5.47 12.55 -7.29
N PRO A 211 6.80 12.41 -7.12
CA PRO A 211 7.53 12.94 -5.97
C PRO A 211 7.38 14.45 -5.79
N ALA A 212 7.07 15.18 -6.87
CA ALA A 212 6.95 16.63 -6.85
C ALA A 212 5.60 17.13 -6.31
N ARG A 213 4.59 16.29 -6.20
CA ARG A 213 3.26 16.66 -5.69
C ARG A 213 3.10 16.51 -4.18
N GLY A 214 4.13 15.96 -3.48
CA GLY A 214 4.06 15.79 -2.04
C GLY A 214 2.78 15.03 -1.64
N VAL A 215 2.71 13.75 -1.97
CA VAL A 215 1.78 12.86 -1.25
C VAL A 215 2.14 13.02 0.22
N PRO A 216 1.18 13.26 1.14
CA PRO A 216 1.47 13.32 2.56
C PRO A 216 2.25 12.06 2.94
N GLY A 217 3.57 12.19 3.26
CA GLY A 217 4.49 11.08 3.47
C GLY A 217 5.74 11.08 2.58
N THR A 218 5.83 11.93 1.53
CA THR A 218 7.05 12.10 0.72
C THR A 218 7.69 13.47 0.94
N GLY A 219 7.85 13.88 2.19
CA GLY A 219 8.84 14.91 2.55
C GLY A 219 10.23 14.35 2.24
N ASN A 220 11.14 15.22 1.85
CA ASN A 220 12.55 14.96 1.47
C ASN A 220 13.40 14.44 2.65
N ALA A 221 12.87 13.40 3.35
CA ALA A 221 13.60 12.49 4.22
C ALA A 221 14.06 11.35 3.31
N GLY A 222 15.30 10.94 3.42
CA GLY A 222 15.86 9.76 2.74
C GLY A 222 14.94 8.55 2.76
N PRO A 223 15.20 7.47 2.03
CA PRO A 223 14.25 6.41 1.77
C PRO A 223 13.46 6.12 3.04
N GLY A 224 12.16 6.49 3.02
CA GLY A 224 11.29 6.32 4.19
C GLY A 224 11.35 4.86 4.64
N PRO A 225 11.02 4.56 5.88
CA PRO A 225 11.23 3.23 6.45
C PRO A 225 10.66 2.18 5.51
N SER A 226 11.47 1.21 5.13
CA SER A 226 11.08 0.10 4.25
C SER A 226 9.83 -0.60 4.82
N ARG A 227 9.10 -1.35 3.99
CA ARG A 227 7.98 -2.16 4.51
C ARG A 227 8.42 -3.04 5.68
N ARG A 228 9.64 -3.59 5.61
CA ARG A 228 10.22 -4.38 6.72
C ARG A 228 10.34 -3.52 7.98
N GLN A 229 10.88 -2.31 7.84
CA GLN A 229 11.04 -1.36 8.96
C GLN A 229 9.68 -0.95 9.53
N ARG A 230 8.69 -0.63 8.67
CA ARG A 230 7.33 -0.30 9.13
C ARG A 230 6.67 -1.48 9.83
N LEU A 231 6.74 -2.69 9.26
CA LEU A 231 6.21 -3.90 9.87
C LEU A 231 6.84 -4.14 11.25
N VAL A 232 8.17 -4.05 11.32
CA VAL A 232 8.91 -4.25 12.57
C VAL A 232 8.57 -3.17 13.59
N ALA A 233 8.50 -1.90 13.17
CA ALA A 233 8.10 -0.80 14.06
C ALA A 233 6.69 -0.98 14.61
N THR A 234 5.72 -1.36 13.75
CA THR A 234 4.35 -1.65 14.19
C THR A 234 4.29 -2.85 15.12
N ALA A 235 5.00 -3.95 14.80
CA ALA A 235 5.08 -5.12 15.67
C ALA A 235 5.75 -4.80 17.03
N ALA A 236 6.77 -3.96 17.02
CA ALA A 236 7.42 -3.47 18.24
C ALA A 236 6.46 -2.64 19.10
N ALA A 237 5.69 -1.74 18.48
CA ALA A 237 4.66 -0.95 19.17
C ALA A 237 3.57 -1.85 19.77
N MET A 238 3.06 -2.83 19.02
CA MET A 238 2.08 -3.80 19.53
C MET A 238 2.61 -4.58 20.74
N LEU A 239 3.89 -4.99 20.71
CA LEU A 239 4.52 -5.70 21.83
C LEU A 239 4.82 -4.78 23.02
N ALA A 240 5.05 -3.48 22.77
CA ALA A 240 5.22 -2.48 23.82
C ALA A 240 3.90 -2.23 24.56
N ASP A 241 2.79 -2.19 23.81
CA ASP A 241 1.44 -2.05 24.38
C ASP A 241 0.99 -3.33 25.09
N ASP A 242 1.11 -4.48 24.44
CA ASP A 242 0.81 -5.78 25.05
C ASP A 242 1.95 -6.81 24.84
N PRO A 243 2.88 -6.95 25.82
CA PRO A 243 3.98 -7.90 25.73
C PRO A 243 3.55 -9.38 25.85
N THR A 244 2.27 -9.66 26.03
CA THR A 244 1.74 -11.04 26.09
C THR A 244 1.32 -11.56 24.72
N LEU A 245 1.16 -10.69 23.74
CA LEU A 245 0.75 -11.05 22.37
C LEU A 245 1.60 -12.19 21.79
N ALA A 246 0.94 -13.19 21.24
CA ALA A 246 1.63 -14.28 20.58
C ALA A 246 2.31 -13.80 19.28
N ALA A 247 3.60 -14.08 19.12
CA ALA A 247 4.34 -13.67 17.92
C ALA A 247 3.77 -14.24 16.61
N GLN A 248 3.19 -15.45 16.66
CA GLN A 248 2.46 -16.04 15.54
C GLN A 248 1.19 -15.26 15.18
N ALA A 249 0.51 -14.68 16.16
CA ALA A 249 -0.67 -13.84 15.92
C ALA A 249 -0.26 -12.54 15.20
N ILE A 250 0.84 -11.93 15.62
CA ILE A 250 1.41 -10.75 14.97
C ILE A 250 1.79 -11.09 13.51
N ALA A 251 2.52 -12.19 13.28
CA ALA A 251 2.90 -12.60 11.93
C ALA A 251 1.68 -12.84 11.03
N ARG A 252 0.62 -13.48 11.54
CA ARG A 252 -0.64 -13.67 10.79
C ARG A 252 -1.33 -12.36 10.45
N GLN A 253 -1.35 -11.40 11.37
CA GLN A 253 -1.94 -10.08 11.13
C GLN A 253 -1.26 -9.33 9.97
N PHE A 254 0.04 -9.56 9.77
CA PHE A 254 0.81 -8.99 8.67
C PHE A 254 0.85 -9.89 7.42
N ASN A 255 0.11 -11.00 7.39
CA ASN A 255 0.11 -11.98 6.30
C ASN A 255 1.51 -12.48 5.92
N VAL A 256 2.36 -12.74 6.92
CA VAL A 256 3.72 -13.25 6.71
C VAL A 256 3.93 -14.55 7.49
N THR A 257 4.89 -15.38 7.04
CA THR A 257 5.25 -16.57 7.78
C THR A 257 5.98 -16.19 9.08
N PHE A 258 5.75 -16.95 10.15
CA PHE A 258 6.41 -16.73 11.43
C PHE A 258 7.95 -16.75 11.31
N ALA A 259 8.50 -17.69 10.54
CA ALA A 259 9.94 -17.80 10.33
C ALA A 259 10.53 -16.56 9.65
N TRP A 260 9.84 -16.02 8.64
CA TRP A 260 10.24 -14.80 7.98
C TRP A 260 10.15 -13.59 8.93
N PHE A 261 9.04 -13.46 9.66
CA PHE A 261 8.83 -12.39 10.64
C PHE A 261 9.96 -12.32 11.67
N VAL A 262 10.33 -13.46 12.28
CA VAL A 262 11.41 -13.53 13.28
C VAL A 262 12.76 -13.11 12.69
N ARG A 263 13.08 -13.54 11.46
CA ARG A 263 14.32 -13.15 10.77
C ARG A 263 14.36 -11.65 10.51
N VAL A 264 13.28 -11.10 9.95
CA VAL A 264 13.20 -9.66 9.61
C VAL A 264 13.24 -8.82 10.88
N PHE A 265 12.51 -9.20 11.92
CA PHE A 265 12.52 -8.50 13.20
C PHE A 265 13.96 -8.42 13.78
N LYS A 266 14.68 -9.55 13.76
CA LYS A 266 16.06 -9.59 14.25
C LYS A 266 17.00 -8.71 13.38
N ALA A 267 16.82 -8.73 12.06
CA ALA A 267 17.65 -7.94 11.14
C ALA A 267 17.46 -6.43 11.33
N GLU A 268 16.20 -5.98 11.50
CA GLU A 268 15.87 -4.55 11.63
C GLU A 268 16.12 -4.01 13.05
N MET A 269 15.85 -4.81 14.09
CA MET A 269 15.99 -4.39 15.50
C MET A 269 17.36 -4.68 16.11
N GLY A 270 18.23 -5.43 15.40
CA GLY A 270 19.51 -5.88 15.95
C GLY A 270 19.41 -6.88 17.10
N MET A 271 18.20 -7.29 17.50
CA MET A 271 17.95 -8.22 18.60
C MET A 271 16.79 -9.17 18.29
N SER A 272 16.77 -10.32 18.98
CA SER A 272 15.67 -11.27 18.78
C SER A 272 14.35 -10.74 19.34
N LEU A 273 13.23 -11.20 18.74
CA LEU A 273 11.88 -10.89 19.21
C LEU A 273 11.65 -11.24 20.69
N VAL A 274 12.24 -12.37 21.13
CA VAL A 274 12.17 -12.81 22.55
C VAL A 274 12.91 -11.84 23.46
N GLU A 275 14.08 -11.39 23.03
CA GLU A 275 14.87 -10.41 23.78
C GLU A 275 14.16 -9.07 23.88
N TYR A 276 13.62 -8.56 22.75
CA TYR A 276 12.84 -7.33 22.73
C TYR A 276 11.65 -7.40 23.68
N ARG A 277 10.85 -8.47 23.61
CA ARG A 277 9.72 -8.70 24.53
C ARG A 277 10.15 -8.72 25.99
N ASN A 278 11.26 -9.36 26.29
CA ASN A 278 11.76 -9.41 27.65
C ASN A 278 12.20 -8.04 28.17
N ARG A 279 12.79 -7.18 27.31
CA ARG A 279 13.12 -5.79 27.67
C ARG A 279 11.85 -5.00 27.98
N VAL A 280 10.84 -5.06 27.10
CA VAL A 280 9.54 -4.40 27.32
C VAL A 280 8.91 -4.84 28.64
N ARG A 281 8.93 -6.15 28.96
CA ARG A 281 8.41 -6.65 30.25
C ARG A 281 9.19 -6.10 31.44
N LEU A 282 10.51 -6.01 31.35
CA LEU A 282 11.32 -5.42 32.43
C LEU A 282 11.02 -3.93 32.63
N ASP A 283 10.88 -3.17 31.55
CA ASP A 283 10.53 -1.75 31.62
C ASP A 283 9.14 -1.55 32.22
N ARG A 284 8.19 -2.47 31.96
CA ARG A 284 6.87 -2.49 32.58
C ARG A 284 6.93 -2.83 34.07
N VAL A 285 7.80 -3.76 34.48
CA VAL A 285 8.06 -4.02 35.94
C VAL A 285 8.57 -2.75 36.60
N ASP A 286 9.56 -2.06 36.00
CA ASP A 286 10.10 -0.83 36.52
C ASP A 286 9.03 0.29 36.62
N ALA A 287 8.10 0.37 35.67
CA ALA A 287 6.99 1.30 35.69
C ALA A 287 5.99 1.01 36.80
N LEU A 288 5.59 -0.26 36.95
CA LEU A 288 4.65 -0.69 37.99
C LEU A 288 5.21 -0.43 39.40
N LEU A 289 6.48 -0.73 39.63
CA LEU A 289 7.15 -0.48 40.93
C LEU A 289 7.32 1.01 41.24
N ARG A 290 7.26 1.89 40.24
CA ARG A 290 7.24 3.34 40.45
C ARG A 290 5.86 3.88 40.79
N GLN A 291 4.82 3.26 40.23
CA GLN A 291 3.44 3.74 40.36
C GLN A 291 2.76 3.25 41.67
N SER A 292 3.13 2.10 42.16
CA SER A 292 2.49 1.51 43.33
C SER A 292 3.48 0.65 44.12
N PRO A 293 3.42 0.71 45.48
CA PRO A 293 4.17 -0.20 46.33
C PRO A 293 3.57 -1.62 46.18
N MET A 294 4.28 -2.49 45.46
CA MET A 294 3.89 -3.89 45.34
C MET A 294 5.13 -4.79 45.35
N PRO A 295 4.96 -6.08 45.72
CA PRO A 295 6.04 -7.06 45.65
C PRO A 295 6.55 -7.22 44.22
N ILE A 296 7.88 -7.29 44.03
CA ILE A 296 8.50 -7.41 42.70
C ILE A 296 8.02 -8.64 41.91
N GLY A 297 7.64 -9.72 42.64
CA GLY A 297 7.07 -10.92 42.03
C GLY A 297 5.71 -10.65 41.40
N GLU A 298 4.85 -9.86 42.06
CA GLU A 298 3.55 -9.44 41.51
C GLU A 298 3.73 -8.51 40.31
N ALA A 299 4.64 -7.54 40.42
CA ALA A 299 4.97 -6.66 39.30
C ALA A 299 5.47 -7.45 38.07
N ALA A 300 6.28 -8.49 38.29
CA ALA A 300 6.76 -9.36 37.22
C ALA A 300 5.64 -10.14 36.53
N LEU A 301 4.71 -10.71 37.29
CA LEU A 301 3.53 -11.40 36.73
C LEU A 301 2.62 -10.43 36.00
N ALA A 302 2.34 -9.27 36.57
CA ALA A 302 1.55 -8.21 35.93
C ALA A 302 2.19 -7.65 34.64
N ALA A 303 3.52 -7.67 34.56
CA ALA A 303 4.26 -7.31 33.37
C ALA A 303 4.29 -8.39 32.26
N GLY A 304 3.69 -9.58 32.54
CA GLY A 304 3.54 -10.66 31.56
C GLY A 304 4.65 -11.72 31.60
N PHE A 305 5.43 -11.83 32.68
CA PHE A 305 6.29 -13.00 32.89
C PHE A 305 5.44 -14.19 33.34
N GLY A 306 5.70 -15.38 32.81
CA GLY A 306 4.93 -16.58 33.14
C GLY A 306 5.26 -17.14 34.53
N SER A 307 6.39 -16.73 35.12
CA SER A 307 6.79 -17.13 36.49
C SER A 307 7.88 -16.21 37.03
N TYR A 308 8.00 -16.16 38.38
CA TYR A 308 9.10 -15.45 39.02
C TYR A 308 10.48 -16.00 38.62
N ALA A 309 10.60 -17.31 38.45
CA ALA A 309 11.85 -17.93 38.02
C ALA A 309 12.29 -17.48 36.62
N GLN A 310 11.32 -17.35 35.70
CA GLN A 310 11.58 -16.79 34.36
C GLN A 310 12.02 -15.33 34.47
N PHE A 311 11.29 -14.51 35.23
CA PHE A 311 11.63 -13.11 35.48
C PHE A 311 13.05 -12.98 36.03
N HIS A 312 13.37 -13.71 37.11
CA HIS A 312 14.68 -13.65 37.78
C HIS A 312 15.83 -13.96 36.79
N ARG A 313 15.68 -15.00 35.96
CA ARG A 313 16.66 -15.41 34.96
C ARG A 313 16.87 -14.31 33.88
N VAL A 314 15.76 -13.75 33.37
CA VAL A 314 15.80 -12.69 32.38
C VAL A 314 16.38 -11.40 32.98
N PHE A 315 15.97 -11.04 34.18
CA PHE A 315 16.45 -9.86 34.88
C PHE A 315 17.98 -9.90 35.06
N ARG A 316 18.50 -11.01 35.59
CA ARG A 316 19.96 -11.19 35.76
C ARG A 316 20.70 -11.08 34.43
N LYS A 317 20.14 -11.67 33.34
CA LYS A 317 20.78 -11.66 32.02
C LYS A 317 20.83 -10.26 31.43
N LEU A 318 19.79 -9.44 31.62
CA LEU A 318 19.67 -8.15 30.94
C LEU A 318 20.10 -6.94 31.78
N ARG A 319 20.13 -7.07 33.11
CA ARG A 319 20.50 -6.00 34.05
C ARG A 319 21.79 -6.28 34.81
N ASP A 320 22.40 -7.45 34.60
CA ASP A 320 23.63 -7.90 35.27
C ASP A 320 23.59 -7.76 36.82
N ALA A 321 22.41 -7.90 37.40
CA ALA A 321 22.16 -7.78 38.85
C ALA A 321 21.02 -8.69 39.29
N ALA A 322 20.99 -9.08 40.58
CA ALA A 322 19.82 -9.75 41.13
C ALA A 322 18.69 -8.71 41.38
N PRO A 323 17.40 -9.09 41.21
CA PRO A 323 16.28 -8.16 41.39
C PRO A 323 16.27 -7.48 42.78
N ARG A 324 16.62 -8.20 43.85
CA ARG A 324 16.69 -7.66 45.23
C ARG A 324 17.78 -6.60 45.38
N ASP A 325 18.93 -6.79 44.80
CA ASP A 325 20.06 -5.86 44.88
C ASP A 325 19.79 -4.61 44.07
N TYR A 326 19.13 -4.75 42.94
CA TYR A 326 18.69 -3.64 42.11
C TYR A 326 17.70 -2.72 42.84
N LEU A 327 16.70 -3.30 43.55
CA LEU A 327 15.74 -2.51 44.33
C LEU A 327 16.43 -1.80 45.52
N ARG A 328 17.38 -2.46 46.19
CA ARG A 328 18.11 -1.87 47.34
C ARG A 328 18.97 -0.67 46.96
N ARG A 329 19.47 -0.64 45.72
CA ARG A 329 20.24 0.50 45.18
C ARG A 329 19.36 1.69 44.76
N ARG A 330 18.07 1.49 44.70
CA ARG A 330 17.10 2.45 44.17
C ARG A 330 16.22 3.07 45.27
N SER A 331 16.19 2.45 46.45
CA SER A 331 15.61 2.97 47.70
C SER A 331 16.61 3.91 48.39
#